data_88667e6c23c15e1e3e457baa324a9649
#
_entry.id   88667e6c23c15e1e3e457baa324a9649
#
_cell.length_a   1.000
_cell.length_b   1.000
_cell.length_c   1.000
_cell.angle_alpha   90.00
_cell.angle_beta   90.00
_cell.angle_gamma   90.00
#
_symmetry.space_group_name_H-M   'P 1'
#
loop_
_entity.id
_entity.type
_entity.pdbx_description
1 polymer ?
#
loop_
_entity_poly.entity_id
_entity_poly.type
_entity_poly.pdbx_seq_one_letter_code
_entity_poly.pdbx_strand_id
1 'polypeptide(L)' 'MDLDIRKNVISKIKNDDEKSIIAIINESVITNDELVLPGLGVMMELFWNNLNENEKMSIANIIKNNIAK' A
#
# COMPACT_ATOMS: atom_id res chain seq x y z
N MET A 1 2.21 -20.68 1.83
CA MET A 1 2.08 -20.32 1.82
C MET A 1 1.66 -19.36 2.15
N ASP A 2 1.64 -18.62 2.45
CA ASP A 2 1.26 -17.95 2.76
C ASP A 2 0.34 -17.22 2.62
N LEU A 3 -0.15 -17.39 2.48
CA LEU A 3 -1.32 -17.18 2.35
C LEU A 3 -1.98 -16.35 3.23
N ASP A 4 -1.57 -16.21 4.33
CA ASP A 4 -2.17 -15.41 5.36
C ASP A 4 -1.59 -14.01 5.44
N ILE A 5 -0.80 -13.61 4.46
CA ILE A 5 -0.22 -12.26 4.43
C ILE A 5 -1.32 -11.21 4.44
N ARG A 6 -2.31 -11.33 3.56
CA ARG A 6 -3.41 -10.36 3.52
C ARG A 6 -4.14 -10.29 4.85
N LYS A 7 -4.46 -11.45 5.37
CA LYS A 7 -5.19 -11.54 6.63
C LYS A 7 -4.41 -10.92 7.77
N ASN A 8 -3.11 -11.20 7.82
CA ASN A 8 -2.27 -10.66 8.87
C ASN A 8 -2.15 -9.15 8.80
N VAL A 9 -1.97 -8.61 7.61
CA VAL A 9 -1.86 -7.16 7.44
C VAL A 9 -3.16 -6.50 7.85
N ILE A 10 -4.28 -7.01 7.36
CA ILE A 10 -5.58 -6.44 7.67
C ILE A 10 -5.85 -6.50 9.18
N SER A 11 -5.52 -7.61 9.81
CA SER A 11 -5.68 -7.75 11.25
C SER A 11 -4.92 -6.70 12.03
N LYS A 12 -3.72 -6.38 11.57
CA LYS A 12 -2.87 -5.42 12.29
C LYS A 12 -3.37 -4.00 12.17
N ILE A 13 -4.00 -3.64 11.07
CA ILE A 13 -4.38 -2.25 10.85
C ILE A 13 -5.87 -1.99 11.00
N LYS A 14 -6.66 -3.02 11.24
CA LYS A 14 -8.13 -2.86 11.21
C LYS A 14 -8.69 -1.89 12.24
N ASN A 15 -7.97 -1.67 13.31
CA ASN A 15 -8.40 -0.73 14.34
C ASN A 15 -7.63 0.59 14.31
N ASP A 16 -6.76 0.76 13.33
CA ASP A 16 -5.96 1.99 13.22
C ASP A 16 -6.76 3.07 12.50
N ASP A 17 -6.51 4.31 12.87
CA ASP A 17 -7.14 5.42 12.17
C ASP A 17 -6.27 5.79 10.97
N GLU A 18 -6.74 6.76 10.19
CA GLU A 18 -6.07 7.17 8.96
C GLU A 18 -4.66 7.67 9.20
N LYS A 19 -4.45 8.41 10.27
CA LYS A 19 -3.12 8.95 10.56
C LYS A 19 -2.13 7.84 10.87
N SER A 20 -2.58 6.83 11.60
CA SER A 20 -1.73 5.69 11.90
C SER A 20 -1.37 4.90 10.65
N ILE A 21 -2.34 4.75 9.75
CA ILE A 21 -2.10 4.06 8.48
C ILE A 21 -1.09 4.83 7.64
N ILE A 22 -1.22 6.15 7.58
CA ILE A 22 -0.26 6.97 6.85
C ILE A 22 1.15 6.80 7.43
N ALA A 23 1.24 6.80 8.75
CA ALA A 23 2.54 6.64 9.41
C ALA A 23 3.17 5.29 9.08
N ILE A 24 2.37 4.24 9.05
CA ILE A 24 2.85 2.90 8.73
C ILE A 24 3.41 2.87 7.30
N ILE A 25 2.67 3.46 6.37
CA ILE A 25 3.09 3.49 4.97
C ILE A 25 4.37 4.31 4.83
N ASN A 26 4.42 5.48 5.45
CA ASN A 26 5.61 6.33 5.39
C ASN A 26 6.84 5.60 5.92
N GLU A 27 6.68 4.93 7.05
CA GLU A 27 7.79 4.21 7.66
C GLU A 27 8.24 3.06 6.77
N SER A 28 7.30 2.35 6.18
CA SER A 28 7.61 1.23 5.30
C SER A 28 8.39 1.69 4.07
N VAL A 29 7.98 2.81 3.51
CA VAL A 29 8.66 3.35 2.32
C VAL A 29 10.08 3.80 2.67
N ILE A 30 10.25 4.46 3.81
CA ILE A 30 11.56 4.95 4.24
C ILE A 30 12.51 3.80 4.54
N THR A 31 12.00 2.73 5.16
CA THR A 31 12.81 1.57 5.50
C THR A 31 13.44 0.93 4.27
N ASN A 32 12.72 0.97 3.15
CA ASN A 32 13.24 0.48 1.88
C ASN A 32 13.74 -0.97 1.97
N ASP A 33 13.04 -1.79 2.74
CA ASP A 33 13.38 -3.19 2.93
C ASP A 33 12.35 -4.01 2.18
N GLU A 34 12.81 -5.01 1.43
CA GLU A 34 11.89 -5.84 0.66
C GLU A 34 10.88 -6.58 1.54
N LEU A 35 11.18 -6.74 2.81
CA LEU A 35 10.26 -7.41 3.72
C LEU A 35 8.97 -6.62 3.96
N VAL A 36 8.96 -5.32 3.66
CA VAL A 36 7.75 -4.52 3.81
C VAL A 36 6.85 -4.56 2.57
N LEU A 37 7.37 -5.05 1.46
CA LEU A 37 6.63 -5.01 0.19
C LEU A 37 5.31 -5.77 0.22
N PRO A 38 5.24 -6.97 0.82
CA PRO A 38 3.95 -7.66 0.87
C PRO A 38 2.88 -6.86 1.60
N GLY A 39 3.24 -6.20 2.70
CA GLY A 39 2.29 -5.36 3.43
C GLY A 39 1.81 -4.18 2.62
N LEU A 40 2.75 -3.51 1.95
CA LEU A 40 2.39 -2.38 1.07
C LEU A 40 1.50 -2.85 -0.08
N GLY A 41 1.77 -4.05 -0.61
CA GLY A 41 0.95 -4.61 -1.67
C GLY A 41 -0.48 -4.85 -1.23
N VAL A 42 -0.66 -5.36 -0.02
CA VAL A 42 -2.01 -5.57 0.52
C VAL A 42 -2.74 -4.24 0.64
N MET A 43 -2.06 -3.22 1.16
CA MET A 43 -2.69 -1.91 1.30
C MET A 43 -3.05 -1.32 -0.07
N MET A 44 -2.17 -1.52 -1.05
CA MET A 44 -2.46 -1.10 -2.42
C MET A 44 -3.75 -1.76 -2.93
N GLU A 45 -3.90 -3.06 -2.70
CA GLU A 45 -5.11 -3.76 -3.14
C GLU A 45 -6.36 -3.19 -2.50
N LEU A 46 -6.27 -2.86 -1.21
CA LEU A 46 -7.43 -2.38 -0.47
C LEU A 46 -7.99 -1.09 -1.05
N PHE A 47 -7.11 -0.17 -1.46
CA PHE A 47 -7.63 1.08 -2.00
C PHE A 47 -7.84 1.02 -3.51
N TRP A 48 -7.03 0.26 -4.24
CA TRP A 48 -7.12 0.20 -5.69
C TRP A 48 -8.49 -0.23 -6.16
N ASN A 49 -9.06 -1.22 -5.47
CA ASN A 49 -10.37 -1.75 -5.86
C ASN A 49 -11.49 -0.74 -5.67
N ASN A 50 -11.24 0.34 -4.93
CA ASN A 50 -12.25 1.35 -4.67
C ASN A 50 -12.04 2.64 -5.47
N LEU A 51 -11.06 2.65 -6.36
CA LEU A 51 -10.78 3.82 -7.19
C LEU A 51 -11.55 3.73 -8.49
N ASN A 52 -11.94 4.90 -9.02
CA ASN A 52 -12.51 4.95 -10.37
C ASN A 52 -11.38 5.02 -11.39
N GLU A 53 -11.74 4.99 -12.67
CA GLU A 53 -10.74 4.96 -13.74
C GLU A 53 -9.87 6.20 -13.75
N ASN A 54 -10.44 7.35 -13.46
CA ASN A 54 -9.65 8.59 -13.44
C ASN A 54 -8.62 8.58 -12.32
N GLU A 55 -9.01 8.07 -11.16
CA GLU A 55 -8.10 7.98 -10.04
C GLU A 55 -6.97 6.99 -10.34
N LYS A 56 -7.30 5.85 -10.94
CA LYS A 56 -6.29 4.88 -11.33
C LYS A 56 -5.31 5.46 -12.31
N MET A 57 -5.81 6.23 -13.28
CA MET A 57 -4.96 6.87 -14.26
C MET A 57 -3.99 7.85 -13.61
N SER A 58 -4.48 8.62 -12.64
CA SER A 58 -3.63 9.56 -11.90
C SER A 58 -2.52 8.85 -11.16
N ILE A 59 -2.85 7.76 -10.48
CA ILE A 59 -1.86 7.00 -9.75
C ILE A 59 -0.83 6.39 -10.68
N ALA A 60 -1.30 5.80 -11.79
CA ALA A 60 -0.41 5.20 -12.77
C ALA A 60 0.53 6.24 -13.36
N ASN A 61 0.02 7.45 -13.57
CA ASN A 61 0.84 8.55 -14.09
C ASN A 61 1.95 8.93 -13.11
N ILE A 62 1.62 8.99 -11.83
CA ILE A 62 2.61 9.29 -10.80
C ILE A 62 3.69 8.22 -10.78
N ILE A 63 3.28 6.95 -10.83
CA ILE A 63 4.23 5.85 -10.83
C ILE A 63 5.14 5.93 -12.05
N LYS A 64 4.55 6.13 -13.21
CA LYS A 64 5.30 6.21 -14.46
C LYS A 64 6.35 7.30 -14.42
N ASN A 65 5.96 8.48 -13.93
CA ASN A 65 6.87 9.61 -13.88
C ASN A 65 8.03 9.39 -12.91
N ASN A 66 7.86 8.51 -11.96
CA ASN A 66 8.91 8.25 -10.97
C ASN A 66 9.80 7.06 -11.30
N ILE A 67 9.39 6.23 -12.25
CA ILE A 67 10.23 5.14 -12.71
C ILE A 67 11.35 5.67 -13.61
N ALA A 68 11.03 6.68 -14.40
CA ALA A 68 11.93 7.19 -15.41
C ALA A 68 13.14 7.94 -14.88
N LYS A 69 13.23 8.10 -13.58
CA LYS A 69 14.37 8.84 -13.00
C LYS A 69 15.66 8.09 -12.97
#